data_a9c3f8ca1bf3d0c970e94d59fcb33ea9
#
_entry.id   a9c3f8ca1bf3d0c970e94d59fcb33ea9
#
_cell.length_a   1.000
_cell.length_b   1.000
_cell.length_c   1.000
_cell.angle_alpha   90.00
_cell.angle_beta   90.00
_cell.angle_gamma   90.00
#
_symmetry.space_group_name_H-M   'P 1'
#
loop_
_entity.id
_entity.type
_entity.pdbx_description
1 polymer ?
#
loop_
_entity_poly.entity_id
_entity_poly.type
_entity_poly.pdbx_seq_one_letter_code
_entity_poly.pdbx_strand_id
1 'polypeptide(L)'
;MNFLRLAPILLLLASLGTDLWASSPGDYRRRSPGTWRRQHDEKSYLFPGTGIFGKNRDPIQFEQAKNWFLQGEAKEKKGDLRDALGFYDKFSKRRTDARLTRDGVEVQLGPEALFRAVHILENRGDWSKAFDRLRLIAEAYTEYDFDKVAEALMRLTERLAKEKQPRKWGFIPRFRSGEQDRLRLNEIARLARGPKYAPRALTALAEIASKDNEDDEAIDALERLVNLYPESHYCEKAYYDLAVIHEDMVAGADYDQGATLKALNFYEDYLILHASPPPRSRHENAKEFAARLAAAKERLVKAEDGRQRMREVLSASKLRVGRFVEKNGKFFIMRWKELGARPALQFYGEAITIAPESESAREAKARIADLRDKE
;
A
#
# COMPACT_ATOMS: atom_id res chain seq x y z
N MET A 1 6.45 -48.26 37.76
CA MET A 1 6.66 -49.09 36.56
C MET A 1 5.98 -48.42 35.39
N ASN A 2 6.69 -48.24 34.29
CA ASN A 2 6.30 -47.66 33.00
C ASN A 2 6.41 -46.12 32.80
N PHE A 3 7.64 -45.64 32.84
CA PHE A 3 8.08 -44.37 32.22
C PHE A 3 9.08 -44.64 31.08
N LEU A 4 8.70 -45.38 30.06
CA LEU A 4 9.66 -45.75 28.99
C LEU A 4 8.97 -46.05 27.65
N ARG A 5 8.06 -45.14 27.19
CA ARG A 5 7.47 -45.27 25.84
C ARG A 5 7.16 -43.95 25.13
N LEU A 6 7.74 -42.80 25.51
CA LEU A 6 7.52 -41.51 24.84
C LEU A 6 8.77 -40.90 24.18
N ALA A 7 9.88 -41.61 24.13
CA ALA A 7 11.13 -41.10 23.57
C ALA A 7 11.30 -41.19 22.03
N PRO A 8 10.57 -41.97 21.23
CA PRO A 8 10.81 -42.01 19.79
C PRO A 8 9.99 -40.99 18.96
N ILE A 9 8.99 -40.30 19.53
CA ILE A 9 8.15 -39.37 18.76
C ILE A 9 8.77 -37.97 18.69
N LEU A 10 9.59 -37.58 19.65
CA LEU A 10 10.26 -36.28 19.69
C LEU A 10 11.48 -36.19 18.76
N LEU A 11 12.06 -37.32 18.33
CA LEU A 11 13.19 -37.35 17.40
C LEU A 11 12.77 -37.35 15.92
N LEU A 12 11.52 -37.64 15.60
CA LEU A 12 10.99 -37.57 14.22
C LEU A 12 10.47 -36.21 13.84
N LEU A 13 10.20 -35.31 14.81
CA LEU A 13 9.82 -33.92 14.56
C LEU A 13 11.03 -32.97 14.41
N ALA A 14 12.21 -33.40 14.84
CA ALA A 14 13.44 -32.61 14.69
C ALA A 14 14.12 -32.80 13.31
N SER A 15 13.74 -33.81 12.53
CA SER A 15 14.29 -34.06 11.18
C SER A 15 13.45 -33.47 10.04
N LEU A 16 12.29 -32.92 10.34
CA LEU A 16 11.41 -32.23 9.35
C LEU A 16 11.48 -30.71 9.41
N GLY A 17 12.32 -30.15 10.28
CA GLY A 17 12.40 -28.72 10.57
C GLY A 17 13.55 -27.97 9.90
N THR A 18 14.39 -28.57 9.07
CA THR A 18 15.57 -27.90 8.50
C THR A 18 15.49 -27.57 7.01
N ASP A 19 14.44 -28.00 6.29
CA ASP A 19 14.33 -27.74 4.85
C ASP A 19 13.31 -26.65 4.44
N LEU A 20 12.71 -25.94 5.40
CA LEU A 20 11.72 -24.90 5.11
C LEU A 20 12.26 -23.44 5.17
N TRP A 21 13.58 -23.27 5.39
CA TRP A 21 14.20 -21.93 5.49
C TRP A 21 15.40 -21.75 4.56
N ALA A 22 15.41 -22.42 3.41
CA ALA A 22 16.40 -22.20 2.35
C ALA A 22 15.75 -21.88 1.02
N SER A 23 14.78 -20.97 0.99
CA SER A 23 14.54 -20.17 -0.21
C SER A 23 15.47 -18.95 -0.14
N SER A 24 16.70 -19.14 -0.61
CA SER A 24 17.62 -18.04 -0.89
C SER A 24 16.92 -16.96 -1.71
N PRO A 25 17.07 -15.65 -1.34
CA PRO A 25 16.76 -14.58 -2.27
C PRO A 25 17.62 -14.82 -3.51
N GLY A 26 16.98 -14.83 -4.68
CA GLY A 26 17.58 -15.25 -5.95
C GLY A 26 19.00 -14.73 -6.15
N ASP A 27 19.83 -15.65 -6.59
CA ASP A 27 21.28 -15.47 -6.85
C ASP A 27 21.51 -14.41 -7.92
N TYR A 28 21.74 -13.15 -7.48
CA TYR A 28 22.10 -12.04 -8.36
C TYR A 28 23.57 -12.15 -8.76
N ARG A 29 23.88 -13.03 -9.71
CA ARG A 29 25.22 -13.06 -10.30
C ARG A 29 25.44 -11.84 -11.18
N ARG A 30 26.29 -10.94 -10.70
CA ARG A 30 26.81 -9.80 -11.43
C ARG A 30 27.64 -10.30 -12.62
N ARG A 31 27.13 -10.16 -13.83
CA ARG A 31 27.94 -10.24 -15.07
C ARG A 31 28.02 -8.85 -15.66
N SER A 32 29.22 -8.32 -15.75
CA SER A 32 29.67 -7.09 -16.42
C SER A 32 28.77 -5.84 -16.38
N PRO A 33 29.35 -4.62 -16.18
CA PRO A 33 28.56 -3.39 -16.10
C PRO A 33 27.90 -3.13 -17.46
N GLY A 34 26.56 -3.15 -17.46
CA GLY A 34 25.76 -2.77 -18.63
C GLY A 34 24.63 -3.72 -19.04
N THR A 35 24.60 -4.96 -18.57
CA THR A 35 23.55 -5.90 -18.97
C THR A 35 22.81 -6.48 -17.76
N TRP A 36 21.81 -5.76 -17.29
CA TRP A 36 20.77 -6.34 -16.46
C TRP A 36 19.82 -7.15 -17.35
N ARG A 37 20.30 -8.30 -17.86
CA ARG A 37 19.36 -9.33 -18.31
C ARG A 37 18.78 -9.95 -17.06
N ARG A 38 17.50 -9.69 -16.77
CA ARG A 38 16.72 -10.58 -15.91
C ARG A 38 16.89 -11.98 -16.48
N GLN A 39 17.53 -12.84 -15.72
CA GLN A 39 17.45 -14.27 -15.95
C GLN A 39 16.02 -14.66 -15.54
N HIS A 40 15.04 -14.31 -16.38
CA HIS A 40 13.74 -14.90 -16.30
C HIS A 40 13.94 -16.32 -16.77
N ASP A 41 13.76 -17.25 -15.85
CA ASP A 41 13.48 -18.63 -16.20
C ASP A 41 12.51 -18.63 -17.37
N GLU A 42 12.75 -19.53 -18.31
CA GLU A 42 11.92 -19.77 -19.52
C GLU A 42 10.44 -20.06 -19.21
N LYS A 43 10.03 -19.99 -17.96
CA LYS A 43 8.68 -20.25 -17.42
C LYS A 43 8.05 -19.08 -16.69
N SER A 44 8.62 -17.89 -16.74
CA SER A 44 8.01 -16.75 -16.03
C SER A 44 6.72 -16.33 -16.73
N TYR A 45 5.64 -16.77 -16.14
CA TYR A 45 4.35 -16.11 -16.30
C TYR A 45 4.40 -14.84 -15.45
N LEU A 46 4.08 -13.70 -16.00
CA LEU A 46 3.82 -12.49 -15.21
C LEU A 46 2.68 -12.72 -14.21
N PHE A 47 1.80 -13.68 -14.55
CA PHE A 47 0.83 -14.24 -13.62
C PHE A 47 0.70 -15.74 -13.88
N PRO A 48 0.64 -16.61 -12.84
CA PRO A 48 0.35 -18.02 -13.02
C PRO A 48 -0.97 -18.20 -13.79
N GLY A 49 -0.90 -18.82 -14.94
CA GLY A 49 -2.07 -19.11 -15.78
C GLY A 49 -2.43 -18.09 -16.86
N THR A 50 -1.86 -16.90 -16.89
CA THR A 50 -2.20 -15.87 -17.89
C THR A 50 -1.08 -15.57 -18.85
N GLY A 51 -0.11 -16.38 -19.15
CA GLY A 51 1.04 -16.06 -20.02
C GLY A 51 0.81 -14.83 -20.90
N ILE A 52 1.39 -13.69 -20.53
CA ILE A 52 1.13 -12.39 -21.21
C ILE A 52 1.57 -12.47 -22.67
N PHE A 53 2.69 -13.08 -22.93
CA PHE A 53 3.04 -13.61 -24.25
C PHE A 53 3.02 -15.13 -24.13
N GLY A 54 2.16 -15.81 -24.83
CA GLY A 54 2.05 -17.29 -24.75
C GLY A 54 3.42 -17.99 -24.74
N LYS A 55 3.50 -19.14 -24.07
CA LYS A 55 4.74 -19.93 -23.91
C LYS A 55 5.56 -19.94 -25.20
N ASN A 56 6.83 -19.54 -25.10
CA ASN A 56 7.87 -19.70 -26.13
C ASN A 56 7.42 -19.40 -27.57
N ARG A 57 6.72 -18.28 -27.79
CA ARG A 57 6.45 -17.81 -29.15
C ARG A 57 7.54 -16.85 -29.58
N ASP A 58 8.13 -17.13 -30.72
CA ASP A 58 9.12 -16.21 -31.32
C ASP A 58 8.55 -14.81 -31.50
N PRO A 59 9.37 -13.76 -31.38
CA PRO A 59 8.97 -12.39 -31.67
C PRO A 59 8.30 -12.30 -33.06
N ILE A 60 7.36 -11.36 -33.20
CA ILE A 60 6.74 -11.11 -34.51
C ILE A 60 7.77 -10.47 -35.41
N GLN A 61 8.00 -11.04 -36.60
CA GLN A 61 8.89 -10.47 -37.60
C GLN A 61 8.34 -9.13 -38.12
N PHE A 62 9.26 -8.25 -38.56
CA PHE A 62 8.92 -6.89 -38.99
C PHE A 62 7.81 -6.85 -40.05
N GLU A 63 7.92 -7.58 -41.13
CA GLU A 63 6.92 -7.55 -42.21
C GLU A 63 5.53 -8.05 -41.76
N GLN A 64 5.50 -9.03 -40.86
CA GLN A 64 4.26 -9.53 -40.30
C GLN A 64 3.63 -8.50 -39.34
N ALA A 65 4.45 -7.86 -38.49
CA ALA A 65 3.99 -6.80 -37.58
C ALA A 65 3.44 -5.61 -38.37
N LYS A 66 4.18 -5.16 -39.37
CA LYS A 66 3.78 -4.07 -40.27
C LYS A 66 2.45 -4.39 -40.97
N ASN A 67 2.30 -5.58 -41.54
CA ASN A 67 1.08 -5.97 -42.19
C ASN A 67 -0.14 -5.98 -41.24
N TRP A 68 -0.02 -6.58 -40.05
CA TRP A 68 -1.10 -6.59 -39.08
C TRP A 68 -1.45 -5.17 -38.59
N PHE A 69 -0.47 -4.33 -38.35
CA PHE A 69 -0.69 -2.95 -37.94
C PHE A 69 -1.44 -2.15 -39.00
N LEU A 70 -1.00 -2.21 -40.27
CA LEU A 70 -1.63 -1.50 -41.37
C LEU A 70 -3.05 -2.02 -41.67
N GLN A 71 -3.29 -3.33 -41.56
CA GLN A 71 -4.64 -3.89 -41.69
C GLN A 71 -5.54 -3.42 -40.53
N GLY A 72 -5.03 -3.38 -39.30
CA GLY A 72 -5.75 -2.81 -38.16
C GLY A 72 -6.14 -1.35 -38.38
N GLU A 73 -5.22 -0.52 -38.86
CA GLU A 73 -5.49 0.90 -39.17
C GLU A 73 -6.52 1.05 -40.31
N ALA A 74 -6.41 0.24 -41.35
CA ALA A 74 -7.36 0.27 -42.48
C ALA A 74 -8.78 -0.08 -42.01
N LYS A 75 -8.93 -1.04 -41.10
CA LYS A 75 -10.22 -1.42 -40.51
C LYS A 75 -10.74 -0.34 -39.56
N GLU A 76 -9.88 0.22 -38.74
CA GLU A 76 -10.22 1.33 -37.82
C GLU A 76 -10.74 2.55 -38.60
N LYS A 77 -10.05 2.95 -39.69
CA LYS A 77 -10.50 4.04 -40.58
C LYS A 77 -11.84 3.79 -41.23
N LYS A 78 -12.19 2.54 -41.50
CA LYS A 78 -13.51 2.14 -42.04
C LYS A 78 -14.61 2.06 -40.99
N GLY A 79 -14.27 2.25 -39.72
CA GLY A 79 -15.20 2.11 -38.58
C GLY A 79 -15.44 0.65 -38.16
N ASP A 80 -14.72 -0.31 -38.73
CA ASP A 80 -14.81 -1.73 -38.40
C ASP A 80 -13.94 -2.04 -37.17
N LEU A 81 -14.37 -1.50 -36.04
CA LEU A 81 -13.60 -1.55 -34.80
C LEU A 81 -13.41 -2.96 -34.22
N ARG A 82 -14.31 -3.89 -34.58
CA ARG A 82 -14.19 -5.30 -34.15
C ARG A 82 -13.01 -5.99 -34.82
N ASP A 83 -12.92 -5.83 -36.13
CA ASP A 83 -11.84 -6.43 -36.93
C ASP A 83 -10.51 -5.73 -36.61
N ALA A 84 -10.51 -4.39 -36.48
CA ALA A 84 -9.34 -3.62 -36.06
C ALA A 84 -8.78 -4.14 -34.77
N LEU A 85 -9.62 -4.33 -33.74
CA LEU A 85 -9.22 -4.90 -32.45
C LEU A 85 -8.62 -6.31 -32.62
N GLY A 86 -9.19 -7.13 -33.51
CA GLY A 86 -8.67 -8.46 -33.81
C GLY A 86 -7.25 -8.47 -34.38
N PHE A 87 -6.87 -7.43 -35.14
CA PHE A 87 -5.52 -7.26 -35.66
C PHE A 87 -4.58 -6.75 -34.55
N TYR A 88 -4.98 -5.74 -33.76
CA TYR A 88 -4.19 -5.17 -32.68
C TYR A 88 -3.98 -6.16 -31.55
N ASP A 89 -4.94 -6.99 -31.21
CA ASP A 89 -4.82 -8.00 -30.16
C ASP A 89 -3.83 -9.13 -30.49
N LYS A 90 -3.40 -9.29 -31.74
CA LYS A 90 -2.30 -10.20 -32.07
C LYS A 90 -1.00 -9.81 -31.39
N PHE A 91 -0.77 -8.50 -31.16
CA PHE A 91 0.39 -7.99 -30.45
C PHE A 91 0.36 -8.26 -28.95
N SER A 92 -0.80 -8.59 -28.38
CA SER A 92 -0.88 -9.02 -26.98
C SER A 92 -0.38 -10.44 -26.73
N LYS A 93 -0.27 -11.24 -27.78
CA LYS A 93 0.15 -12.64 -27.70
C LYS A 93 1.65 -12.85 -27.97
N ARG A 94 2.27 -11.91 -28.68
CA ARG A 94 3.67 -11.99 -29.10
C ARG A 94 4.27 -10.60 -29.13
N ARG A 95 5.45 -10.44 -28.54
CA ARG A 95 6.23 -9.19 -28.53
C ARG A 95 6.79 -8.91 -29.94
N THR A 96 6.94 -7.63 -30.27
CA THR A 96 7.68 -7.17 -31.43
C THR A 96 8.46 -5.89 -31.08
N ASP A 97 9.68 -5.78 -31.59
CA ASP A 97 10.49 -4.57 -31.50
C ASP A 97 10.46 -3.81 -32.85
N ALA A 98 9.54 -4.18 -33.75
CA ALA A 98 9.38 -3.57 -35.07
C ALA A 98 9.00 -2.10 -34.95
N ARG A 99 9.68 -1.25 -35.73
CA ARG A 99 9.45 0.19 -35.82
C ARG A 99 9.17 0.60 -37.24
N LEU A 100 8.26 1.54 -37.42
CA LEU A 100 7.90 2.09 -38.73
C LEU A 100 8.10 3.60 -38.70
N THR A 101 8.88 4.13 -39.66
CA THR A 101 9.05 5.57 -39.83
C THR A 101 7.91 6.11 -40.66
N ARG A 102 7.15 7.07 -40.14
CA ARG A 102 6.10 7.84 -40.81
C ARG A 102 6.33 9.32 -40.62
N ASP A 103 6.35 10.08 -41.67
CA ASP A 103 6.51 11.53 -41.62
C ASP A 103 7.71 11.99 -40.77
N GLY A 104 8.80 11.21 -40.80
CA GLY A 104 10.00 11.46 -40.00
C GLY A 104 9.91 11.04 -38.53
N VAL A 105 8.76 10.50 -38.07
CA VAL A 105 8.56 10.01 -36.71
C VAL A 105 8.65 8.49 -36.66
N GLU A 106 9.44 7.96 -35.74
CA GLU A 106 9.58 6.54 -35.52
C GLU A 106 8.46 6.02 -34.59
N VAL A 107 7.65 5.10 -35.09
CA VAL A 107 6.51 4.51 -34.35
C VAL A 107 6.84 3.06 -34.02
N GLN A 108 6.82 2.71 -32.75
CA GLN A 108 6.95 1.34 -32.27
C GLN A 108 5.61 0.60 -32.48
N LEU A 109 5.58 -0.41 -33.36
CA LEU A 109 4.33 -1.05 -33.80
C LEU A 109 3.62 -1.82 -32.69
N GLY A 110 4.38 -2.49 -31.80
CA GLY A 110 3.82 -3.28 -30.70
C GLY A 110 3.00 -2.46 -29.71
N PRO A 111 3.62 -1.52 -29.00
CA PRO A 111 2.91 -0.72 -28.02
C PRO A 111 1.86 0.21 -28.64
N GLU A 112 2.10 0.76 -29.83
CA GLU A 112 1.12 1.61 -30.51
C GLU A 112 -0.15 0.81 -30.90
N ALA A 113 -0.01 -0.41 -31.43
CA ALA A 113 -1.14 -1.28 -31.70
C ALA A 113 -1.95 -1.60 -30.44
N LEU A 114 -1.26 -1.91 -29.35
CA LEU A 114 -1.92 -2.19 -28.06
C LEU A 114 -2.61 -0.95 -27.50
N PHE A 115 -2.01 0.24 -27.68
CA PHE A 115 -2.62 1.48 -27.22
C PHE A 115 -3.87 1.85 -28.02
N ARG A 116 -3.90 1.58 -29.34
CA ARG A 116 -5.10 1.69 -30.17
C ARG A 116 -6.17 0.68 -29.75
N ALA A 117 -5.77 -0.56 -29.42
CA ALA A 117 -6.69 -1.54 -28.85
C ALA A 117 -7.32 -1.04 -27.54
N VAL A 118 -6.56 -0.35 -26.70
CA VAL A 118 -7.09 0.29 -25.47
C VAL A 118 -8.22 1.25 -25.80
N HIS A 119 -8.04 2.17 -26.77
CA HIS A 119 -9.09 3.12 -27.14
C HIS A 119 -10.35 2.44 -27.65
N ILE A 120 -10.19 1.38 -28.46
CA ILE A 120 -11.35 0.62 -28.94
C ILE A 120 -12.08 -0.08 -27.79
N LEU A 121 -11.33 -0.66 -26.83
CA LEU A 121 -11.88 -1.33 -25.66
C LEU A 121 -12.57 -0.34 -24.72
N GLU A 122 -11.98 0.86 -24.50
CA GLU A 122 -12.59 1.96 -23.74
C GLU A 122 -13.95 2.35 -24.35
N ASN A 123 -14.03 2.55 -25.67
CA ASN A 123 -15.26 2.92 -26.36
C ASN A 123 -16.34 1.82 -26.27
N ARG A 124 -15.93 0.58 -26.09
CA ARG A 124 -16.84 -0.56 -25.90
C ARG A 124 -17.25 -0.80 -24.43
N GLY A 125 -16.64 -0.09 -23.49
CA GLY A 125 -16.84 -0.31 -22.06
C GLY A 125 -16.10 -1.55 -21.50
N ASP A 126 -15.18 -2.13 -22.27
CA ASP A 126 -14.37 -3.27 -21.85
C ASP A 126 -13.15 -2.82 -21.02
N TRP A 127 -13.39 -2.05 -19.94
CA TRP A 127 -12.37 -1.36 -19.15
C TRP A 127 -11.29 -2.29 -18.58
N SER A 128 -11.69 -3.47 -18.12
CA SER A 128 -10.74 -4.45 -17.55
C SER A 128 -9.73 -4.93 -18.59
N LYS A 129 -10.20 -5.21 -19.82
CA LYS A 129 -9.31 -5.61 -20.91
C LYS A 129 -8.42 -4.47 -21.37
N ALA A 130 -8.94 -3.22 -21.36
CA ALA A 130 -8.14 -2.04 -21.64
C ALA A 130 -6.98 -1.88 -20.63
N PHE A 131 -7.27 -2.07 -19.34
CA PHE A 131 -6.26 -2.06 -18.29
C PHE A 131 -5.18 -3.12 -18.51
N ASP A 132 -5.56 -4.35 -18.86
CA ASP A 132 -4.61 -5.43 -19.14
C ASP A 132 -3.70 -5.12 -20.34
N ARG A 133 -4.18 -4.41 -21.36
CA ARG A 133 -3.35 -3.99 -22.50
C ARG A 133 -2.36 -2.89 -22.10
N LEU A 134 -2.79 -1.89 -21.31
CA LEU A 134 -1.90 -0.85 -20.81
C LEU A 134 -0.82 -1.43 -19.88
N ARG A 135 -1.20 -2.34 -18.98
CA ARG A 135 -0.24 -3.04 -18.13
C ARG A 135 0.82 -3.76 -18.97
N LEU A 136 0.38 -4.47 -20.01
CA LEU A 136 1.29 -5.16 -20.92
C LEU A 136 2.26 -4.20 -21.63
N ILE A 137 1.80 -3.00 -22.03
CA ILE A 137 2.68 -1.98 -22.62
C ILE A 137 3.72 -1.55 -21.56
N ALA A 138 3.29 -1.20 -20.35
CA ALA A 138 4.18 -0.76 -19.28
C ALA A 138 5.26 -1.78 -18.91
N GLU A 139 4.94 -3.06 -18.95
CA GLU A 139 5.86 -4.15 -18.59
C GLU A 139 6.78 -4.58 -19.72
N ALA A 140 6.27 -4.62 -20.94
CA ALA A 140 6.99 -5.20 -22.07
C ALA A 140 7.74 -4.18 -22.93
N TYR A 141 7.27 -2.92 -22.95
CA TYR A 141 7.78 -1.87 -23.84
C TYR A 141 8.23 -0.65 -23.03
N THR A 142 9.34 -0.78 -22.32
CA THR A 142 9.89 0.25 -21.43
C THR A 142 10.37 1.53 -22.13
N GLU A 143 10.57 1.48 -23.44
CA GLU A 143 10.96 2.64 -24.26
C GLU A 143 9.76 3.42 -24.83
N TYR A 144 8.55 2.92 -24.64
CA TYR A 144 7.34 3.62 -25.06
C TYR A 144 7.00 4.76 -24.07
N ASP A 145 6.25 5.77 -24.51
CA ASP A 145 5.83 6.90 -23.67
C ASP A 145 5.11 6.43 -22.41
N PHE A 146 5.92 6.34 -21.34
CA PHE A 146 5.46 5.79 -20.07
C PHE A 146 4.44 6.70 -19.40
N ASP A 147 4.57 8.03 -19.51
CA ASP A 147 3.63 8.97 -18.91
C ASP A 147 2.23 8.80 -19.50
N LYS A 148 2.14 8.64 -20.81
CA LYS A 148 0.88 8.36 -21.53
C LYS A 148 0.21 7.08 -21.04
N VAL A 149 1.00 6.02 -20.80
CA VAL A 149 0.49 4.74 -20.31
C VAL A 149 0.04 4.83 -18.85
N ALA A 150 0.84 5.45 -17.98
CA ALA A 150 0.55 5.59 -16.56
C ALA A 150 -0.70 6.44 -16.33
N GLU A 151 -0.86 7.53 -17.06
CA GLU A 151 -2.05 8.38 -16.98
C GLU A 151 -3.32 7.63 -17.44
N ALA A 152 -3.21 6.84 -18.52
CA ALA A 152 -4.31 6.00 -18.99
C ALA A 152 -4.67 4.91 -17.96
N LEU A 153 -3.68 4.28 -17.32
CA LEU A 153 -3.90 3.31 -16.24
C LEU A 153 -4.66 3.94 -15.05
N MET A 154 -4.23 5.11 -14.60
CA MET A 154 -4.90 5.83 -13.51
C MET A 154 -6.35 6.18 -13.87
N ARG A 155 -6.55 6.78 -15.06
CA ARG A 155 -7.89 7.13 -15.55
C ARG A 155 -8.83 5.92 -15.63
N LEU A 156 -8.34 4.79 -16.13
CA LEU A 156 -9.13 3.56 -16.22
C LEU A 156 -9.48 3.00 -14.84
N THR A 157 -8.56 3.02 -13.89
CA THR A 157 -8.81 2.55 -12.52
C THR A 157 -9.86 3.40 -11.83
N GLU A 158 -9.78 4.73 -11.95
CA GLU A 158 -10.79 5.63 -11.40
C GLU A 158 -12.17 5.41 -12.04
N ARG A 159 -12.20 5.09 -13.33
CA ARG A 159 -13.45 4.78 -14.03
C ARG A 159 -14.03 3.45 -13.59
N LEU A 160 -13.21 2.42 -13.49
CA LEU A 160 -13.60 1.11 -12.96
C LEU A 160 -14.11 1.21 -11.51
N ALA A 161 -13.49 2.05 -10.69
CA ALA A 161 -13.94 2.29 -9.31
C ALA A 161 -15.34 2.92 -9.23
N LYS A 162 -15.72 3.73 -10.22
CA LYS A 162 -17.03 4.39 -10.30
C LYS A 162 -18.11 3.56 -11.00
N GLU A 163 -17.74 2.50 -11.72
CA GLU A 163 -18.67 1.70 -12.50
C GLU A 163 -19.57 0.85 -11.62
N LYS A 164 -20.89 1.00 -11.78
CA LYS A 164 -21.86 0.15 -11.10
C LYS A 164 -21.84 -1.25 -11.72
N GLN A 165 -21.59 -2.27 -10.92
CA GLN A 165 -21.62 -3.66 -11.36
C GLN A 165 -23.03 -4.02 -11.89
N PRO A 166 -23.15 -4.70 -13.05
CA PRO A 166 -24.42 -5.17 -13.54
C PRO A 166 -25.05 -6.14 -12.52
N ARG A 167 -26.35 -6.03 -12.30
CA ARG A 167 -27.08 -6.92 -11.39
C ARG A 167 -27.02 -8.35 -11.91
N LYS A 168 -26.65 -9.30 -11.03
CA LYS A 168 -26.70 -10.72 -11.37
C LYS A 168 -28.17 -11.12 -11.48
N TRP A 169 -28.57 -11.70 -12.62
CA TRP A 169 -29.95 -12.10 -12.96
C TRP A 169 -30.96 -10.94 -12.89
N GLY A 170 -30.52 -9.69 -13.10
CA GLY A 170 -31.38 -8.52 -13.17
C GLY A 170 -31.88 -7.96 -11.83
N PHE A 171 -31.88 -8.74 -10.75
CA PHE A 171 -32.44 -8.34 -9.44
C PHE A 171 -31.47 -8.50 -8.27
N ILE A 172 -30.45 -9.37 -8.33
CA ILE A 172 -29.49 -9.55 -7.24
C ILE A 172 -28.40 -8.49 -7.36
N PRO A 173 -28.25 -7.56 -6.37
CA PRO A 173 -27.13 -6.61 -6.37
C PRO A 173 -25.82 -7.39 -6.25
N ARG A 174 -24.86 -7.10 -7.13
CA ARG A 174 -23.47 -7.52 -6.94
C ARG A 174 -22.82 -6.49 -6.04
N PHE A 175 -22.43 -6.90 -4.85
CA PHE A 175 -21.51 -6.12 -4.03
C PHE A 175 -20.13 -6.21 -4.71
N ARG A 176 -19.55 -5.06 -5.02
CA ARG A 176 -18.19 -4.98 -5.52
C ARG A 176 -17.27 -5.00 -4.31
N SER A 177 -16.42 -6.00 -4.19
CA SER A 177 -15.26 -5.89 -3.32
C SER A 177 -14.25 -4.92 -3.96
N GLY A 178 -13.68 -4.03 -3.18
CA GLY A 178 -12.61 -3.15 -3.66
C GLY A 178 -11.31 -3.88 -4.03
N GLU A 179 -11.21 -5.16 -3.75
CA GLU A 179 -10.02 -6.00 -3.93
C GLU A 179 -9.38 -5.85 -5.33
N GLN A 180 -10.16 -5.96 -6.40
CA GLN A 180 -9.61 -5.81 -7.75
C GLN A 180 -9.09 -4.40 -8.04
N ASP A 181 -9.71 -3.38 -7.47
CA ASP A 181 -9.27 -2.01 -7.63
C ASP A 181 -8.02 -1.75 -6.81
N ARG A 182 -7.92 -2.32 -5.61
CA ARG A 182 -6.71 -2.31 -4.79
C ARG A 182 -5.55 -2.99 -5.50
N LEU A 183 -5.76 -4.17 -6.08
CA LEU A 183 -4.75 -4.87 -6.87
C LEU A 183 -4.27 -4.03 -8.06
N ARG A 184 -5.17 -3.35 -8.79
CA ARG A 184 -4.81 -2.47 -9.91
C ARG A 184 -4.01 -1.25 -9.46
N LEU A 185 -4.41 -0.61 -8.36
CA LEU A 185 -3.72 0.55 -7.82
C LEU A 185 -2.33 0.19 -7.29
N ASN A 186 -2.21 -0.94 -6.61
CA ASN A 186 -0.91 -1.48 -6.18
C ASN A 186 0.00 -1.77 -7.39
N GLU A 187 -0.56 -2.31 -8.46
CA GLU A 187 0.17 -2.55 -9.71
C GLU A 187 0.63 -1.24 -10.37
N ILE A 188 -0.20 -0.19 -10.38
CA ILE A 188 0.20 1.13 -10.89
C ILE A 188 1.32 1.71 -10.03
N ALA A 189 1.22 1.66 -8.71
CA ALA A 189 2.27 2.13 -7.81
C ALA A 189 3.59 1.37 -8.02
N ARG A 190 3.51 0.07 -8.36
CA ARG A 190 4.67 -0.76 -8.69
C ARG A 190 5.29 -0.41 -10.05
N LEU A 191 4.46 -0.18 -11.06
CA LEU A 191 4.91 0.13 -12.42
C LEU A 191 5.36 1.58 -12.56
N ALA A 192 4.55 2.52 -12.07
CA ALA A 192 4.78 3.96 -12.20
C ALA A 192 5.41 4.54 -10.93
N ARG A 193 6.63 4.11 -10.60
CA ARG A 193 7.37 4.48 -9.39
C ARG A 193 7.76 5.95 -9.26
N GLY A 194 7.40 6.78 -10.23
CA GLY A 194 7.73 8.20 -10.21
C GLY A 194 6.84 9.02 -9.27
N PRO A 195 7.30 10.22 -8.85
CA PRO A 195 6.58 11.08 -7.91
C PRO A 195 5.24 11.61 -8.46
N LYS A 196 5.01 11.47 -9.75
CA LYS A 196 3.79 11.95 -10.42
C LYS A 196 2.59 11.01 -10.23
N TYR A 197 2.80 9.68 -10.26
CA TYR A 197 1.71 8.71 -10.30
C TYR A 197 1.64 7.82 -9.06
N ALA A 198 2.77 7.34 -8.55
CA ALA A 198 2.78 6.42 -7.42
C ALA A 198 2.13 7.00 -6.16
N PRO A 199 2.38 8.26 -5.74
CA PRO A 199 1.72 8.83 -4.57
C PRO A 199 0.19 8.85 -4.70
N ARG A 200 -0.31 9.23 -5.88
CA ARG A 200 -1.75 9.23 -6.16
C ARG A 200 -2.37 7.83 -6.12
N ALA A 201 -1.66 6.84 -6.68
CA ALA A 201 -2.11 5.45 -6.67
C ALA A 201 -2.13 4.87 -5.25
N LEU A 202 -1.09 5.15 -4.44
CA LEU A 202 -1.00 4.72 -3.05
C LEU A 202 -2.08 5.36 -2.17
N THR A 203 -2.34 6.66 -2.35
CA THR A 203 -3.44 7.34 -1.65
C THR A 203 -4.80 6.73 -1.98
N ALA A 204 -5.09 6.50 -3.27
CA ALA A 204 -6.33 5.87 -3.70
C ALA A 204 -6.46 4.43 -3.20
N LEU A 205 -5.35 3.67 -3.16
CA LEU A 205 -5.29 2.32 -2.60
C LEU A 205 -5.66 2.34 -1.11
N ALA A 206 -5.05 3.21 -0.33
CA ALA A 206 -5.32 3.35 1.09
C ALA A 206 -6.79 3.73 1.37
N GLU A 207 -7.37 4.66 0.59
CA GLU A 207 -8.77 5.06 0.74
C GLU A 207 -9.75 3.92 0.45
N ILE A 208 -9.46 3.06 -0.52
CA ILE A 208 -10.31 1.90 -0.83
C ILE A 208 -10.12 0.83 0.25
N ALA A 209 -8.88 0.56 0.68
CA ALA A 209 -8.59 -0.42 1.71
C ALA A 209 -9.28 -0.05 3.04
N SER A 210 -9.18 1.20 3.49
CA SER A 210 -9.88 1.67 4.70
C SER A 210 -11.41 1.53 4.60
N LYS A 211 -12.00 1.81 3.44
CA LYS A 211 -13.45 1.61 3.22
C LYS A 211 -13.89 0.15 3.26
N ASP A 212 -12.99 -0.76 2.90
CA ASP A 212 -13.22 -2.20 2.93
C ASP A 212 -12.85 -2.83 4.29
N ASN A 213 -12.39 -2.03 5.26
CA ASN A 213 -11.85 -2.44 6.57
C ASN A 213 -10.60 -3.35 6.44
N GLU A 214 -9.79 -3.11 5.43
CA GLU A 214 -8.51 -3.78 5.21
C GLU A 214 -7.38 -2.87 5.72
N ASP A 215 -7.34 -2.68 7.03
CA ASP A 215 -6.47 -1.69 7.70
C ASP A 215 -4.98 -1.96 7.46
N ASP A 216 -4.56 -3.23 7.44
CA ASP A 216 -3.16 -3.59 7.17
C ASP A 216 -2.72 -3.15 5.77
N GLU A 217 -3.59 -3.30 4.75
CA GLU A 217 -3.29 -2.87 3.38
C GLU A 217 -3.29 -1.34 3.26
N ALA A 218 -4.18 -0.66 3.98
CA ALA A 218 -4.22 0.79 4.05
C ALA A 218 -2.94 1.35 4.70
N ILE A 219 -2.50 0.77 5.81
CA ILE A 219 -1.26 1.14 6.50
C ILE A 219 -0.05 0.93 5.57
N ASP A 220 0.09 -0.25 4.92
CA ASP A 220 1.20 -0.51 3.99
C ASP A 220 1.25 0.53 2.87
N ALA A 221 0.12 0.87 2.28
CA ALA A 221 0.06 1.86 1.21
C ALA A 221 0.48 3.26 1.68
N LEU A 222 0.02 3.69 2.87
CA LEU A 222 0.34 5.00 3.43
C LEU A 222 1.79 5.07 3.92
N GLU A 223 2.31 4.02 4.57
CA GLU A 223 3.72 3.95 4.97
C GLU A 223 4.65 3.99 3.74
N ARG A 224 4.31 3.29 2.67
CA ARG A 224 5.06 3.38 1.40
C ARG A 224 5.01 4.79 0.82
N LEU A 225 3.87 5.47 0.92
CA LEU A 225 3.73 6.85 0.46
C LEU A 225 4.66 7.79 1.21
N VAL A 226 4.62 7.80 2.53
CA VAL A 226 5.42 8.73 3.35
C VAL A 226 6.92 8.41 3.30
N ASN A 227 7.30 7.14 3.18
CA ASN A 227 8.69 6.71 3.15
C ASN A 227 9.35 6.89 1.78
N LEU A 228 8.64 6.64 0.68
CA LEU A 228 9.22 6.69 -0.67
C LEU A 228 9.03 8.04 -1.37
N TYR A 229 8.04 8.82 -0.95
CA TYR A 229 7.66 10.09 -1.59
C TYR A 229 7.42 11.22 -0.59
N PRO A 230 8.37 11.51 0.33
CA PRO A 230 8.16 12.47 1.42
C PRO A 230 7.83 13.89 0.93
N GLU A 231 8.29 14.26 -0.26
CA GLU A 231 8.02 15.57 -0.88
C GLU A 231 6.61 15.67 -1.52
N SER A 232 5.85 14.59 -1.49
CA SER A 232 4.51 14.58 -2.11
C SER A 232 3.52 15.34 -1.25
N HIS A 233 2.67 16.16 -1.89
CA HIS A 233 1.57 16.84 -1.23
C HIS A 233 0.51 15.91 -0.61
N TYR A 234 0.53 14.61 -0.96
CA TYR A 234 -0.32 13.60 -0.35
C TYR A 234 0.17 13.15 1.03
N CYS A 235 1.44 13.40 1.39
CA CYS A 235 2.02 12.96 2.66
C CYS A 235 1.35 13.63 3.86
N GLU A 236 0.93 14.90 3.74
CA GLU A 236 0.23 15.60 4.81
C GLU A 236 -1.00 14.79 5.27
N LYS A 237 -1.87 14.41 4.34
CA LYS A 237 -3.04 13.59 4.65
C LYS A 237 -2.65 12.18 5.11
N ALA A 238 -1.61 11.60 4.53
CA ALA A 238 -1.17 10.24 4.83
C ALA A 238 -0.70 10.05 6.27
N TYR A 239 0.08 11.00 6.83
CA TYR A 239 0.46 10.97 8.25
C TYR A 239 -0.77 11.04 9.18
N TYR A 240 -1.72 11.89 8.85
CA TYR A 240 -2.97 11.99 9.61
C TYR A 240 -3.80 10.70 9.52
N ASP A 241 -3.97 10.14 8.33
CA ASP A 241 -4.74 8.90 8.13
C ASP A 241 -4.07 7.71 8.83
N LEU A 242 -2.73 7.59 8.83
CA LEU A 242 -1.99 6.59 9.60
C LEU A 242 -2.27 6.70 11.10
N ALA A 243 -2.26 7.93 11.63
CA ALA A 243 -2.57 8.16 13.04
C ALA A 243 -3.99 7.70 13.38
N VAL A 244 -4.98 8.05 12.55
CA VAL A 244 -6.40 7.66 12.74
C VAL A 244 -6.59 6.15 12.67
N ILE A 245 -6.03 5.49 11.67
CA ILE A 245 -6.15 4.02 11.53
C ILE A 245 -5.56 3.32 12.76
N HIS A 246 -4.38 3.74 13.22
CA HIS A 246 -3.80 3.17 14.43
C HIS A 246 -4.60 3.51 15.70
N GLU A 247 -5.23 4.70 15.79
CA GLU A 247 -6.14 5.05 16.87
C GLU A 247 -7.37 4.13 16.89
N ASP A 248 -7.96 3.84 15.74
CA ASP A 248 -9.12 2.94 15.62
C ASP A 248 -8.78 1.49 16.05
N MET A 249 -7.50 1.10 15.97
CA MET A 249 -7.03 -0.21 16.45
C MET A 249 -6.79 -0.26 17.97
N VAL A 250 -6.92 0.87 18.70
CA VAL A 250 -6.64 0.93 20.13
C VAL A 250 -7.77 0.24 20.92
N ALA A 251 -7.44 -0.88 21.55
CA ALA A 251 -8.39 -1.62 22.38
C ALA A 251 -8.57 -1.05 23.80
N GLY A 252 -7.77 -0.07 24.20
CA GLY A 252 -7.82 0.61 25.50
C GLY A 252 -6.58 0.39 26.38
N ALA A 253 -6.59 1.04 27.55
CA ALA A 253 -5.43 1.10 28.44
C ALA A 253 -5.04 -0.24 29.10
N ASP A 254 -5.92 -1.25 29.06
CA ASP A 254 -5.68 -2.59 29.64
C ASP A 254 -5.00 -3.57 28.68
N TYR A 255 -4.93 -3.21 27.41
CA TYR A 255 -4.45 -4.08 26.33
C TYR A 255 -3.07 -3.67 25.87
N ASP A 256 -2.59 -4.30 24.79
CA ASP A 256 -1.33 -3.94 24.15
C ASP A 256 -1.32 -2.47 23.71
N GLN A 257 -0.25 -1.77 24.05
CA GLN A 257 -0.09 -0.35 23.75
C GLN A 257 0.62 -0.09 22.42
N GLY A 258 0.87 -1.12 21.63
CA GLY A 258 1.55 -0.99 20.34
C GLY A 258 0.82 -0.05 19.38
N ALA A 259 -0.48 -0.22 19.23
CA ALA A 259 -1.33 0.66 18.39
C ALA A 259 -1.38 2.09 18.98
N THR A 260 -1.53 2.23 20.30
CA THR A 260 -1.54 3.53 20.99
C THR A 260 -0.25 4.33 20.76
N LEU A 261 0.90 3.67 20.85
CA LEU A 261 2.20 4.29 20.60
C LEU A 261 2.38 4.68 19.14
N LYS A 262 1.96 3.83 18.22
CA LYS A 262 2.02 4.16 16.78
C LYS A 262 1.12 5.34 16.43
N ALA A 263 -0.14 5.33 16.91
CA ALA A 263 -1.05 6.45 16.71
C ALA A 263 -0.46 7.76 17.28
N LEU A 264 0.08 7.72 18.50
CA LEU A 264 0.72 8.87 19.14
C LEU A 264 1.87 9.40 18.30
N ASN A 265 2.78 8.53 17.86
CA ASN A 265 3.93 8.90 17.04
C ASN A 265 3.49 9.56 15.72
N PHE A 266 2.52 8.99 15.02
CA PHE A 266 2.03 9.57 13.76
C PHE A 266 1.29 10.90 13.96
N TYR A 267 0.57 11.10 15.08
CA TYR A 267 0.02 12.41 15.43
C TYR A 267 1.11 13.43 15.73
N GLU A 268 2.15 13.06 16.47
CA GLU A 268 3.28 13.93 16.76
C GLU A 268 4.06 14.30 15.50
N ASP A 269 4.35 13.31 14.64
CA ASP A 269 5.00 13.54 13.36
C ASP A 269 4.16 14.48 12.46
N TYR A 270 2.84 14.25 12.40
CA TYR A 270 1.94 15.13 11.66
C TYR A 270 2.00 16.58 12.19
N LEU A 271 1.90 16.76 13.49
CA LEU A 271 1.91 18.08 14.13
C LEU A 271 3.25 18.80 13.98
N ILE A 272 4.36 18.06 13.92
CA ILE A 272 5.71 18.63 13.71
C ILE A 272 5.94 18.96 12.23
N LEU A 273 5.68 18.02 11.35
CA LEU A 273 6.01 18.15 9.92
C LEU A 273 5.04 19.05 9.17
N HIS A 274 3.78 19.09 9.60
CA HIS A 274 2.68 19.77 8.91
C HIS A 274 2.02 20.88 9.75
N ALA A 275 2.74 21.40 10.75
CA ALA A 275 2.29 22.56 11.56
C ALA A 275 1.90 23.78 10.70
N SER A 276 2.57 23.95 9.57
CA SER A 276 2.28 24.98 8.59
C SER A 276 1.74 24.34 7.29
N PRO A 277 0.60 24.81 6.79
CA PRO A 277 0.06 24.27 5.56
C PRO A 277 1.02 24.54 4.39
N PRO A 278 1.15 23.60 3.44
CA PRO A 278 2.03 23.74 2.31
C PRO A 278 1.60 24.93 1.42
N PRO A 279 2.55 25.60 0.75
CA PRO A 279 2.27 26.76 -0.10
C PRO A 279 1.34 26.38 -1.27
N ARG A 280 0.71 27.40 -1.86
CA ARG A 280 -0.14 27.21 -3.03
C ARG A 280 0.68 26.70 -4.22
N SER A 281 0.21 25.62 -4.85
CA SER A 281 0.79 25.10 -6.08
C SER A 281 0.54 26.03 -7.27
N ARG A 282 1.45 26.05 -8.27
CA ARG A 282 1.33 26.88 -9.48
C ARG A 282 0.05 26.61 -10.28
N HIS A 283 -0.46 25.40 -10.23
CA HIS A 283 -1.62 24.94 -11.01
C HIS A 283 -2.93 24.92 -10.19
N GLU A 284 -2.86 25.28 -8.92
CA GLU A 284 -4.01 25.27 -8.01
C GLU A 284 -4.74 26.59 -8.08
N ASN A 285 -6.06 26.57 -8.29
CA ASN A 285 -6.86 27.79 -8.24
C ASN A 285 -7.09 28.27 -6.79
N ALA A 286 -7.51 29.53 -6.63
CA ALA A 286 -7.67 30.13 -5.29
C ALA A 286 -8.73 29.41 -4.43
N LYS A 287 -9.78 28.87 -5.04
CA LYS A 287 -10.87 28.15 -4.35
C LYS A 287 -10.39 26.77 -3.86
N GLU A 288 -9.66 26.05 -4.70
CA GLU A 288 -9.07 24.75 -4.34
C GLU A 288 -8.04 24.90 -3.21
N PHE A 289 -7.17 25.91 -3.31
CA PHE A 289 -6.21 26.24 -2.25
C PHE A 289 -6.91 26.56 -0.93
N ALA A 290 -7.96 27.40 -0.95
CA ALA A 290 -8.71 27.75 0.25
C ALA A 290 -9.39 26.51 0.88
N ALA A 291 -9.96 25.62 0.06
CA ALA A 291 -10.57 24.37 0.53
C ALA A 291 -9.53 23.44 1.17
N ARG A 292 -8.37 23.28 0.52
CA ARG A 292 -7.25 22.47 1.06
C ARG A 292 -6.72 23.05 2.37
N LEU A 293 -6.56 24.37 2.43
CA LEU A 293 -6.11 25.07 3.64
C LEU A 293 -7.10 24.87 4.80
N ALA A 294 -8.40 24.98 4.54
CA ALA A 294 -9.44 24.76 5.53
C ALA A 294 -9.42 23.31 6.05
N ALA A 295 -9.30 22.33 5.15
CA ALA A 295 -9.20 20.93 5.51
C ALA A 295 -7.92 20.61 6.31
N ALA A 296 -6.78 21.21 5.96
CA ALA A 296 -5.53 21.05 6.71
C ALA A 296 -5.63 21.62 8.13
N LYS A 297 -6.25 22.81 8.29
CA LYS A 297 -6.50 23.41 9.61
C LYS A 297 -7.42 22.54 10.48
N GLU A 298 -8.47 21.96 9.90
CA GLU A 298 -9.36 21.04 10.62
C GLU A 298 -8.60 19.79 11.07
N ARG A 299 -7.75 19.22 10.20
CA ARG A 299 -6.92 18.07 10.57
C ARG A 299 -5.92 18.39 11.68
N LEU A 300 -5.32 19.59 11.70
CA LEU A 300 -4.43 20.02 12.78
C LEU A 300 -5.14 19.98 14.15
N VAL A 301 -6.35 20.52 14.22
CA VAL A 301 -7.14 20.49 15.48
C VAL A 301 -7.46 19.03 15.87
N LYS A 302 -7.93 18.24 14.92
CA LYS A 302 -8.24 16.82 15.18
C LYS A 302 -7.00 16.00 15.59
N ALA A 303 -5.84 16.31 15.00
CA ALA A 303 -4.58 15.66 15.35
C ALA A 303 -4.13 16.02 16.76
N GLU A 304 -4.29 17.27 17.18
CA GLU A 304 -3.99 17.69 18.56
C GLU A 304 -4.89 16.95 19.56
N ASP A 305 -6.20 16.87 19.27
CA ASP A 305 -7.15 16.12 20.09
C ASP A 305 -6.82 14.62 20.12
N GLY A 306 -6.45 14.03 18.96
CA GLY A 306 -6.02 12.64 18.84
C GLY A 306 -4.76 12.35 19.67
N ARG A 307 -3.74 13.20 19.52
CA ARG A 307 -2.53 13.13 20.34
C ARG A 307 -2.86 13.13 21.84
N GLN A 308 -3.74 14.03 22.26
CA GLN A 308 -4.13 14.14 23.66
C GLN A 308 -4.83 12.87 24.15
N ARG A 309 -5.78 12.33 23.35
CA ARG A 309 -6.44 11.05 23.68
C ARG A 309 -5.44 9.90 23.82
N MET A 310 -4.47 9.78 22.89
CA MET A 310 -3.46 8.70 22.94
C MET A 310 -2.57 8.83 24.17
N ARG A 311 -2.17 10.05 24.55
CA ARG A 311 -1.41 10.31 25.77
C ARG A 311 -2.20 9.93 27.02
N GLU A 312 -3.48 10.20 27.06
CA GLU A 312 -4.35 9.84 28.20
C GLU A 312 -4.49 8.31 28.32
N VAL A 313 -4.71 7.58 27.20
CA VAL A 313 -4.76 6.11 27.20
C VAL A 313 -3.46 5.52 27.68
N LEU A 314 -2.32 6.04 27.19
CA LEU A 314 -0.99 5.55 27.59
C LEU A 314 -0.68 5.86 29.07
N SER A 315 -1.04 7.05 29.55
CA SER A 315 -0.92 7.42 30.97
C SER A 315 -1.76 6.50 31.85
N ALA A 316 -3.01 6.21 31.45
CA ALA A 316 -3.87 5.28 32.15
C ALA A 316 -3.30 3.85 32.19
N SER A 317 -2.71 3.40 31.11
CA SER A 317 -2.02 2.10 31.06
C SER A 317 -0.86 2.05 32.06
N LYS A 318 -0.02 3.09 32.10
CA LYS A 318 1.10 3.17 33.06
C LYS A 318 0.63 3.21 34.50
N LEU A 319 -0.45 3.95 34.81
CA LEU A 319 -1.08 3.95 36.13
C LEU A 319 -1.52 2.54 36.54
N ARG A 320 -2.16 1.79 35.63
CA ARG A 320 -2.61 0.41 35.91
C ARG A 320 -1.46 -0.56 36.15
N VAL A 321 -0.40 -0.46 35.33
CA VAL A 321 0.82 -1.23 35.56
C VAL A 321 1.44 -0.87 36.93
N GLY A 322 1.48 0.40 37.27
CA GLY A 322 1.95 0.85 38.58
C GLY A 322 1.17 0.22 39.76
N ARG A 323 -0.17 0.25 39.67
CA ARG A 323 -1.05 -0.41 40.66
C ARG A 323 -0.83 -1.93 40.74
N PHE A 324 -0.68 -2.57 39.60
CA PHE A 324 -0.39 -4.00 39.55
C PHE A 324 0.94 -4.34 40.20
N VAL A 325 1.99 -3.58 39.90
CA VAL A 325 3.32 -3.75 40.46
C VAL A 325 3.33 -3.46 41.97
N GLU A 326 2.64 -2.40 42.42
CA GLU A 326 2.49 -2.09 43.86
C GLU A 326 1.87 -3.27 44.62
N LYS A 327 0.80 -3.87 44.08
CA LYS A 327 0.10 -4.96 44.74
C LYS A 327 0.82 -6.32 44.65
N ASN A 328 1.36 -6.61 43.47
CA ASN A 328 1.79 -7.98 43.12
C ASN A 328 3.30 -8.11 42.85
N GLY A 329 4.05 -7.01 42.67
CA GLY A 329 5.46 -7.02 42.28
C GLY A 329 6.35 -7.89 43.13
N LYS A 330 6.11 -7.92 44.44
CA LYS A 330 6.82 -8.77 45.39
C LYS A 330 6.76 -10.28 45.11
N PHE A 331 5.75 -10.74 44.32
CA PHE A 331 5.57 -12.15 43.99
C PHE A 331 6.30 -12.56 42.72
N PHE A 332 6.56 -11.63 41.84
CA PHE A 332 7.11 -11.92 40.51
C PHE A 332 8.63 -11.76 40.43
N ILE A 333 9.18 -10.79 41.16
CA ILE A 333 10.61 -10.47 41.11
C ILE A 333 11.15 -10.49 42.55
N MET A 334 12.03 -11.46 42.84
CA MET A 334 12.59 -11.64 44.21
C MET A 334 13.19 -10.37 44.77
N ARG A 335 13.95 -9.59 43.97
CA ARG A 335 14.51 -8.31 44.35
C ARG A 335 13.47 -7.26 44.74
N TRP A 336 12.28 -7.31 44.15
CA TRP A 336 11.20 -6.35 44.45
C TRP A 336 10.52 -6.63 45.79
N LYS A 337 10.68 -7.83 46.35
CA LYS A 337 10.24 -8.14 47.72
C LYS A 337 10.98 -7.25 48.75
N GLU A 338 12.27 -6.98 48.54
CA GLU A 338 13.07 -6.12 49.39
C GLU A 338 12.82 -4.62 49.15
N LEU A 339 12.47 -4.27 47.92
CA LEU A 339 12.22 -2.89 47.52
C LEU A 339 10.80 -2.40 47.85
N GLY A 340 9.90 -3.31 48.29
CA GLY A 340 8.52 -2.96 48.63
C GLY A 340 7.75 -2.38 47.43
N ALA A 341 7.17 -1.20 47.60
CA ALA A 341 6.40 -0.50 46.58
C ALA A 341 7.23 0.39 45.62
N ARG A 342 8.53 0.58 45.91
CA ARG A 342 9.40 1.48 45.10
C ARG A 342 9.39 1.23 43.59
N PRO A 343 9.34 -0.02 43.09
CA PRO A 343 9.25 -0.27 41.65
C PRO A 343 7.97 0.32 41.03
N ALA A 344 6.88 0.46 41.78
CA ALA A 344 5.65 1.06 41.27
C ALA A 344 5.79 2.58 41.03
N LEU A 345 6.67 3.26 41.79
CA LEU A 345 6.91 4.70 41.67
C LEU A 345 7.38 5.08 40.27
N GLN A 346 8.14 4.19 39.60
CA GLN A 346 8.60 4.42 38.25
C GLN A 346 7.39 4.52 37.27
N PHE A 347 6.47 3.57 37.34
CA PHE A 347 5.30 3.55 36.46
C PHE A 347 4.34 4.71 36.73
N TYR A 348 4.18 5.10 37.99
CA TYR A 348 3.43 6.30 38.36
C TYR A 348 4.11 7.58 37.84
N GLY A 349 5.45 7.64 37.92
CA GLY A 349 6.23 8.74 37.32
C GLY A 349 6.06 8.82 35.81
N GLU A 350 6.12 7.69 35.13
CA GLU A 350 5.86 7.60 33.66
C GLU A 350 4.44 8.09 33.31
N ALA A 351 3.41 7.67 34.07
CA ALA A 351 2.04 8.13 33.84
C ALA A 351 1.92 9.66 33.93
N ILE A 352 2.57 10.27 34.91
CA ILE A 352 2.59 11.74 35.09
C ILE A 352 3.33 12.43 33.95
N THR A 353 4.46 11.86 33.52
CA THR A 353 5.28 12.46 32.45
C THR A 353 4.56 12.43 31.10
N ILE A 354 3.83 11.36 30.80
CA ILE A 354 3.14 11.17 29.51
C ILE A 354 2.00 12.18 29.36
N ALA A 355 1.13 12.33 30.36
CA ALA A 355 -0.01 13.26 30.32
C ALA A 355 -0.22 13.93 31.67
N PRO A 356 0.55 14.98 32.04
CA PRO A 356 0.53 15.62 33.37
C PRO A 356 -0.84 16.18 33.78
N GLU A 357 -1.65 16.54 32.80
CA GLU A 357 -3.00 17.10 32.93
C GLU A 357 -4.10 16.04 33.12
N SER A 358 -3.81 14.77 32.83
CA SER A 358 -4.80 13.68 32.85
C SER A 358 -5.27 13.32 34.27
N GLU A 359 -6.42 12.67 34.35
CA GLU A 359 -6.93 12.09 35.60
C GLU A 359 -5.98 11.02 36.14
N SER A 360 -5.44 10.18 35.24
CA SER A 360 -4.47 9.15 35.58
C SER A 360 -3.21 9.73 36.23
N ALA A 361 -2.73 10.87 35.75
CA ALA A 361 -1.58 11.56 36.36
C ALA A 361 -1.89 12.14 37.76
N ARG A 362 -3.12 12.67 37.94
CA ARG A 362 -3.57 13.16 39.26
C ARG A 362 -3.61 12.03 40.29
N GLU A 363 -4.16 10.89 39.87
CA GLU A 363 -4.19 9.71 40.72
C GLU A 363 -2.79 9.14 41.00
N ALA A 364 -1.93 9.09 39.98
CA ALA A 364 -0.54 8.66 40.15
C ALA A 364 0.22 9.55 41.17
N LYS A 365 0.01 10.88 41.15
CA LYS A 365 0.57 11.82 42.11
C LYS A 365 0.09 11.52 43.54
N ALA A 366 -1.19 11.27 43.74
CA ALA A 366 -1.74 10.91 45.04
C ALA A 366 -1.15 9.58 45.55
N ARG A 367 -1.01 8.56 44.68
CA ARG A 367 -0.39 7.28 45.05
C ARG A 367 1.08 7.42 45.42
N ILE A 368 1.85 8.26 44.72
CA ILE A 368 3.25 8.54 45.08
C ILE A 368 3.35 9.19 46.48
N ALA A 369 2.45 10.14 46.79
CA ALA A 369 2.40 10.76 48.10
C ALA A 369 2.11 9.71 49.20
N ASP A 370 1.08 8.91 49.05
CA ASP A 370 0.69 7.84 49.98
C ASP A 370 1.82 6.83 50.24
N LEU A 371 2.62 6.53 49.23
CA LEU A 371 3.71 5.57 49.33
C LEU A 371 4.94 6.16 50.04
N ARG A 372 5.20 7.46 49.85
CA ARG A 372 6.31 8.17 50.56
C ARG A 372 6.01 8.38 52.03
N ASP A 373 4.73 8.59 52.40
CA ASP A 373 4.34 8.77 53.80
C ASP A 373 4.40 7.46 54.60
N LYS A 374 4.48 6.31 53.91
CA LYS A 374 4.57 4.97 54.54
C LYS A 374 5.98 4.39 54.62
N GLU A 375 6.97 5.05 54.03
CA GLU A 375 8.40 4.73 54.13
C GLU A 375 9.03 5.44 55.37
#